data_aaa653f48dbb93ea03e5901ade51763b
#
_entry.id   aaa653f48dbb93ea03e5901ade51763b
#
_cell.length_a   1.000
_cell.length_b   1.000
_cell.length_c   1.000
_cell.angle_alpha   90.00
_cell.angle_beta   90.00
_cell.angle_gamma   90.00
#
_symmetry.space_group_name_H-M   'P 1'
#
loop_
_entity.id
_entity.type
_entity.pdbx_description
1 polymer ?
#
loop_
_entity_poly.entity_id
_entity_poly.type
_entity_poly.pdbx_seq_one_letter_code
_entity_poly.pdbx_strand_id
1 'polypeptide(L)'
;KVLSLAMTAAMTASLLTGMGAVTASAKKSDDGKRTKITALLKGTESTEQYKTFNYLLKNFCDEKGLDYEIELVNDMQDYFTKLQMYINSDTLPDIFGCPNGTLSKACKDIDALVNVGDELERNGYDEKLNGAIRDFLTDADDGNMYLFPQGLYCEYFMYRKDIFEKAGIKDAPTTWEEFEEDCQKIADQGEIPVIVGGSDAWQLMRYLSFSPWRVTGPEFIEGYQAGTDSFSDNESAKYAVNLLSDLGTKGRFHKFI
;
A
#
# COMPACT_ATOMS: atom_id res chain seq x y z
N LYS A 1 28.63 -25.84 19.95
CA LYS A 1 27.84 -24.73 20.55
C LYS A 1 28.59 -23.39 20.54
N VAL A 2 29.92 -23.36 20.65
CA VAL A 2 30.71 -22.11 20.62
C VAL A 2 30.91 -21.60 19.18
N LEU A 3 30.95 -22.48 18.16
CA LEU A 3 31.11 -22.08 16.77
C LEU A 3 29.82 -21.44 16.19
N SER A 4 28.63 -21.83 16.68
CA SER A 4 27.38 -21.26 16.20
C SER A 4 27.14 -19.82 16.69
N LEU A 5 27.62 -19.47 17.88
CA LEU A 5 27.55 -18.11 18.41
C LEU A 5 28.49 -17.14 17.66
N ALA A 6 29.66 -17.62 17.24
CA ALA A 6 30.63 -16.80 16.50
C ALA A 6 30.15 -16.51 15.06
N MET A 7 29.44 -17.42 14.42
CA MET A 7 28.86 -17.19 13.10
C MET A 7 27.66 -16.22 13.13
N THR A 8 26.83 -16.25 14.16
CA THR A 8 25.70 -15.32 14.31
C THR A 8 26.20 -13.89 14.57
N ALA A 9 27.26 -13.73 15.36
CA ALA A 9 27.89 -12.42 15.61
C ALA A 9 28.63 -11.85 14.38
N ALA A 10 29.17 -12.71 13.51
CA ALA A 10 29.84 -12.28 12.28
C ALA A 10 28.88 -11.88 11.18
N MET A 11 27.68 -12.51 11.08
CA MET A 11 26.64 -12.11 10.12
C MET A 11 25.94 -10.80 10.52
N THR A 12 25.78 -10.53 11.81
CA THR A 12 25.24 -9.24 12.26
C THR A 12 26.24 -8.08 12.08
N ALA A 13 27.56 -8.34 12.17
CA ALA A 13 28.57 -7.32 11.94
C ALA A 13 28.76 -6.96 10.45
N SER A 14 28.55 -7.90 9.51
CA SER A 14 28.72 -7.65 8.08
C SER A 14 27.52 -6.97 7.43
N LEU A 15 26.32 -7.01 8.03
CA LEU A 15 25.15 -6.24 7.61
C LEU A 15 25.19 -4.77 8.06
N LEU A 16 26.00 -4.46 9.08
CA LEU A 16 26.15 -3.11 9.64
C LEU A 16 27.19 -2.23 8.93
N THR A 17 28.07 -2.80 8.08
CA THR A 17 29.13 -2.04 7.41
C THR A 17 28.76 -1.53 6.00
N GLY A 18 27.59 -1.91 5.46
CA GLY A 18 27.10 -1.44 4.17
C GLY A 18 25.97 -0.40 4.24
N MET A 19 25.39 -0.19 5.39
CA MET A 19 24.38 0.84 5.64
C MET A 19 25.02 1.85 6.59
N GLY A 20 25.24 3.07 6.11
CA GLY A 20 25.58 4.18 7.01
C GLY A 20 24.58 4.16 8.15
N ALA A 21 25.08 4.00 9.38
CA ALA A 21 24.25 3.95 10.56
C ALA A 21 23.55 5.31 10.74
N VAL A 22 22.38 5.44 10.14
CA VAL A 22 21.44 6.49 10.50
C VAL A 22 20.78 5.97 11.77
N THR A 23 21.31 6.32 12.90
CA THR A 23 20.62 6.18 14.18
C THR A 23 19.48 7.19 14.16
N ALA A 24 18.33 6.80 13.66
CA ALA A 24 17.09 7.57 13.71
C ALA A 24 16.54 7.56 15.15
N SER A 25 17.32 8.09 16.07
CA SER A 25 16.82 8.47 17.38
C SER A 25 16.60 9.97 17.34
N ALA A 26 15.35 10.41 17.32
CA ALA A 26 15.04 11.82 17.47
C ALA A 26 15.77 12.34 18.74
N LYS A 27 16.82 13.14 18.54
CA LYS A 27 17.55 13.75 19.65
C LYS A 27 16.59 14.69 20.37
N LYS A 28 16.22 14.35 21.60
CA LYS A 28 15.62 15.34 22.50
C LYS A 28 16.74 16.28 22.95
N SER A 29 16.45 17.60 22.97
CA SER A 29 17.31 18.58 23.61
C SER A 29 17.36 18.35 25.13
N ASP A 30 18.34 18.94 25.81
CA ASP A 30 18.50 18.84 27.29
C ASP A 30 17.26 19.31 28.07
N ASP A 31 16.40 20.14 27.46
CA ASP A 31 15.12 20.61 28.01
C ASP A 31 13.92 19.71 27.67
N GLY A 32 14.15 18.58 27.03
CA GLY A 32 13.11 17.63 26.64
C GLY A 32 12.34 18.01 25.38
N LYS A 33 12.69 19.10 24.69
CA LYS A 33 12.08 19.46 23.41
C LYS A 33 12.71 18.67 22.26
N ARG A 34 11.88 18.32 21.31
CA ARG A 34 12.31 17.69 20.08
C ARG A 34 12.97 18.71 19.16
N THR A 35 14.18 18.46 18.69
CA THR A 35 14.93 19.39 17.83
C THR A 35 14.97 18.98 16.37
N LYS A 36 14.56 17.77 16.05
CA LYS A 36 14.60 17.21 14.72
C LYS A 36 13.37 16.33 14.46
N ILE A 37 12.80 16.43 13.27
CA ILE A 37 11.74 15.54 12.77
C ILE A 37 12.36 14.56 11.76
N THR A 38 12.02 13.29 11.88
CA THR A 38 12.46 12.23 10.98
C THR A 38 11.29 11.69 10.19
N ALA A 39 11.49 11.42 8.89
CA ALA A 39 10.47 10.86 8.04
C ALA A 39 11.00 9.71 7.17
N LEU A 40 10.19 8.68 6.94
CA LEU A 40 10.44 7.61 5.99
C LEU A 40 9.38 7.64 4.89
N LEU A 41 9.80 7.85 3.66
CA LEU A 41 8.92 7.92 2.49
C LEU A 41 9.31 6.92 1.42
N LYS A 42 8.30 6.40 0.72
CA LYS A 42 8.53 5.64 -0.51
C LYS A 42 8.77 6.59 -1.68
N GLY A 43 9.78 6.30 -2.48
CA GLY A 43 10.05 7.01 -3.73
C GLY A 43 11.46 7.57 -3.83
N THR A 44 11.62 8.54 -4.71
CA THR A 44 12.87 9.25 -4.96
C THR A 44 12.64 10.76 -4.90
N GLU A 45 13.71 11.54 -4.82
CA GLU A 45 13.63 13.01 -4.79
C GLU A 45 12.96 13.61 -6.05
N SER A 46 12.92 12.88 -7.16
CA SER A 46 12.28 13.31 -8.39
C SER A 46 10.76 13.23 -8.37
N THR A 47 10.17 12.48 -7.45
CA THR A 47 8.71 12.27 -7.37
C THR A 47 8.01 13.53 -6.86
N GLU A 48 6.83 13.84 -7.41
CA GLU A 48 6.03 14.99 -6.98
C GLU A 48 5.54 14.83 -5.53
N GLN A 49 5.31 13.58 -5.09
CA GLN A 49 4.96 13.30 -3.69
C GLN A 49 6.07 13.73 -2.75
N TYR A 50 7.34 13.35 -3.04
CA TYR A 50 8.47 13.78 -2.24
C TYR A 50 8.62 15.30 -2.24
N LYS A 51 8.58 15.94 -3.41
CA LYS A 51 8.74 17.39 -3.53
C LYS A 51 7.69 18.15 -2.71
N THR A 52 6.43 17.73 -2.80
CA THR A 52 5.34 18.32 -2.04
C THR A 52 5.53 18.11 -0.54
N PHE A 53 5.81 16.88 -0.12
CA PHE A 53 6.02 16.57 1.29
C PHE A 53 7.22 17.32 1.86
N ASN A 54 8.36 17.31 1.16
CA ASN A 54 9.56 18.04 1.57
C ASN A 54 9.31 19.54 1.68
N TYR A 55 8.57 20.14 0.75
CA TYR A 55 8.19 21.55 0.81
C TYR A 55 7.36 21.88 2.07
N LEU A 56 6.36 21.05 2.36
CA LEU A 56 5.50 21.24 3.54
C LEU A 56 6.28 21.04 4.83
N LEU A 57 7.05 19.97 4.92
CA LEU A 57 7.85 19.66 6.12
C LEU A 57 8.91 20.73 6.38
N LYS A 58 9.60 21.18 5.32
CA LYS A 58 10.58 22.26 5.41
C LYS A 58 9.97 23.53 5.97
N ASN A 59 8.84 23.97 5.41
CA ASN A 59 8.18 25.19 5.87
C ASN A 59 7.74 25.10 7.34
N PHE A 60 7.20 23.95 7.73
CA PHE A 60 6.84 23.69 9.12
C PHE A 60 8.06 23.74 10.05
N CYS A 61 9.14 23.08 9.67
CA CYS A 61 10.37 23.07 10.48
C CYS A 61 11.02 24.45 10.57
N ASP A 62 11.07 25.20 9.47
CA ASP A 62 11.56 26.58 9.46
C ASP A 62 10.76 27.48 10.39
N GLU A 63 9.41 27.35 10.39
CA GLU A 63 8.51 28.11 11.27
C GLU A 63 8.73 27.77 12.76
N LYS A 64 8.96 26.50 13.06
CA LYS A 64 9.10 25.99 14.44
C LYS A 64 10.53 25.98 14.96
N GLY A 65 11.53 26.33 14.14
CA GLY A 65 12.94 26.26 14.48
C GLY A 65 13.44 24.82 14.70
N LEU A 66 12.97 23.88 13.88
CA LEU A 66 13.30 22.47 13.94
C LEU A 66 14.16 22.05 12.74
N ASP A 67 15.02 21.09 12.93
CA ASP A 67 15.68 20.34 11.85
C ASP A 67 14.77 19.22 11.35
N TYR A 68 15.03 18.71 10.14
CA TYR A 68 14.35 17.52 9.64
C TYR A 68 15.26 16.63 8.79
N GLU A 69 14.89 15.38 8.67
CA GLU A 69 15.53 14.39 7.82
C GLU A 69 14.49 13.51 7.17
N ILE A 70 14.62 13.28 5.85
CA ILE A 70 13.76 12.39 5.10
C ILE A 70 14.60 11.25 4.54
N GLU A 71 14.26 10.03 4.92
CA GLU A 71 14.81 8.83 4.34
C GLU A 71 13.90 8.36 3.20
N LEU A 72 14.50 8.01 2.07
CA LEU A 72 13.80 7.55 0.88
C LEU A 72 14.11 6.09 0.57
N VAL A 73 13.09 5.30 0.30
CA VAL A 73 13.21 3.93 -0.17
C VAL A 73 12.37 3.80 -1.45
N ASN A 74 13.01 3.50 -2.57
CA ASN A 74 12.33 3.50 -3.87
C ASN A 74 11.48 2.25 -4.10
N ASP A 75 12.00 1.07 -3.76
CA ASP A 75 11.29 -0.20 -3.92
C ASP A 75 10.23 -0.40 -2.81
N MET A 76 9.09 -0.99 -3.17
CA MET A 76 7.97 -1.18 -2.24
C MET A 76 8.26 -2.26 -1.21
N GLN A 77 8.90 -3.35 -1.62
CA GLN A 77 9.21 -4.46 -0.71
C GLN A 77 10.32 -4.09 0.25
N ASP A 78 11.33 -3.37 -0.24
CA ASP A 78 12.40 -2.81 0.60
C ASP A 78 11.82 -1.80 1.60
N TYR A 79 10.87 -0.96 1.17
CA TYR A 79 10.17 -0.02 2.04
C TYR A 79 9.45 -0.73 3.20
N PHE A 80 8.64 -1.73 2.89
CA PHE A 80 7.91 -2.49 3.93
C PHE A 80 8.84 -3.30 4.82
N THR A 81 9.91 -3.88 4.26
CA THR A 81 10.94 -4.58 5.03
C THR A 81 11.59 -3.62 6.02
N LYS A 82 11.94 -2.43 5.58
CA LYS A 82 12.53 -1.40 6.43
C LYS A 82 11.59 -0.92 7.51
N LEU A 83 10.33 -0.66 7.18
CA LEU A 83 9.30 -0.30 8.15
C LEU A 83 9.16 -1.38 9.23
N GLN A 84 9.11 -2.66 8.83
CA GLN A 84 9.06 -3.77 9.78
C GLN A 84 10.31 -3.84 10.68
N MET A 85 11.50 -3.52 10.16
CA MET A 85 12.71 -3.44 10.97
C MET A 85 12.60 -2.33 12.03
N TYR A 86 12.07 -1.16 11.66
CA TYR A 86 11.85 -0.05 12.60
C TYR A 86 10.81 -0.39 13.66
N ILE A 87 9.72 -1.08 13.31
CA ILE A 87 8.72 -1.58 14.26
C ILE A 87 9.39 -2.54 15.26
N ASN A 88 10.14 -3.53 14.76
CA ASN A 88 10.77 -4.55 15.60
C ASN A 88 11.88 -4.01 16.53
N SER A 89 12.49 -2.89 16.17
CA SER A 89 13.56 -2.25 16.94
C SER A 89 13.07 -1.09 17.82
N ASP A 90 11.78 -0.77 17.78
CA ASP A 90 11.19 0.38 18.47
C ASP A 90 11.91 1.70 18.13
N THR A 91 12.22 1.89 16.84
CA THR A 91 12.94 3.06 16.32
C THR A 91 12.23 3.71 15.15
N LEU A 92 10.91 3.66 15.13
CA LEU A 92 10.10 4.28 14.07
C LEU A 92 10.44 5.77 13.90
N PRO A 93 10.51 6.27 12.66
CA PRO A 93 10.59 7.70 12.40
C PRO A 93 9.29 8.40 12.84
N ASP A 94 9.34 9.72 12.99
CA ASP A 94 8.19 10.51 13.43
C ASP A 94 7.04 10.50 12.42
N ILE A 95 7.37 10.42 11.13
CA ILE A 95 6.39 10.40 10.04
C ILE A 95 6.78 9.28 9.06
N PHE A 96 5.84 8.43 8.75
CA PHE A 96 6.07 7.36 7.76
C PHE A 96 4.78 7.00 7.02
N GLY A 97 4.91 6.52 5.78
CA GLY A 97 3.79 5.99 5.01
C GLY A 97 3.47 4.57 5.46
N CYS A 98 2.20 4.29 5.76
CA CYS A 98 1.77 2.96 6.16
C CYS A 98 0.41 2.64 5.51
N PRO A 99 0.26 1.47 4.86
CA PRO A 99 -1.05 1.02 4.42
C PRO A 99 -1.92 0.66 5.62
N ASN A 100 -3.22 0.92 5.51
CA ASN A 100 -4.18 0.40 6.48
C ASN A 100 -4.18 -1.14 6.43
N GLY A 101 -4.02 -1.79 7.58
CA GLY A 101 -3.98 -3.26 7.69
C GLY A 101 -2.90 -3.76 8.65
N THR A 102 -2.22 -4.86 8.29
CA THR A 102 -1.29 -5.56 9.17
C THR A 102 -0.15 -4.67 9.72
N LEU A 103 0.44 -3.82 8.89
CA LEU A 103 1.54 -2.96 9.33
C LEU A 103 1.07 -1.84 10.25
N SER A 104 -0.05 -1.17 9.95
CA SER A 104 -0.61 -0.15 10.83
C SER A 104 -1.07 -0.76 12.16
N LYS A 105 -1.64 -1.98 12.13
CA LYS A 105 -1.96 -2.70 13.35
C LYS A 105 -0.72 -3.02 14.18
N ALA A 106 0.36 -3.46 13.57
CA ALA A 106 1.62 -3.71 14.28
C ALA A 106 2.19 -2.45 14.94
N CYS A 107 2.08 -1.29 14.30
CA CYS A 107 2.46 -0.01 14.90
C CYS A 107 1.53 0.39 16.07
N LYS A 108 0.22 0.11 15.95
CA LYS A 108 -0.75 0.33 17.02
C LYS A 108 -0.46 -0.56 18.23
N ASP A 109 -0.16 -1.84 18.01
CA ASP A 109 0.10 -2.83 19.06
C ASP A 109 1.32 -2.48 19.93
N ILE A 110 2.25 -1.66 19.44
CA ILE A 110 3.39 -1.12 20.21
C ILE A 110 3.19 0.33 20.69
N ASP A 111 1.95 0.84 20.63
CA ASP A 111 1.59 2.22 21.05
C ASP A 111 2.41 3.32 20.35
N ALA A 112 2.76 3.10 19.09
CA ALA A 112 3.61 4.02 18.31
C ALA A 112 2.83 5.06 17.50
N LEU A 113 1.50 5.00 17.47
CA LEU A 113 0.66 5.86 16.65
C LEU A 113 -0.09 6.92 17.46
N VAL A 114 -0.17 8.11 16.91
CA VAL A 114 -1.01 9.19 17.45
C VAL A 114 -2.44 9.03 16.93
N ASN A 115 -3.46 9.32 17.77
CA ASN A 115 -4.83 9.45 17.30
C ASN A 115 -4.94 10.72 16.44
N VAL A 116 -4.90 10.53 15.13
CA VAL A 116 -5.00 11.62 14.15
C VAL A 116 -6.41 12.21 14.13
N GLY A 117 -7.43 11.42 14.46
CA GLY A 117 -8.81 11.88 14.58
C GLY A 117 -8.95 13.03 15.58
N ASP A 118 -8.42 12.88 16.78
CA ASP A 118 -8.43 13.92 17.81
C ASP A 118 -7.69 15.19 17.36
N GLU A 119 -6.60 15.04 16.62
CA GLU A 119 -5.86 16.18 16.09
C GLU A 119 -6.63 16.94 15.01
N LEU A 120 -7.36 16.23 14.16
CA LEU A 120 -8.22 16.83 13.15
C LEU A 120 -9.37 17.62 13.79
N GLU A 121 -10.05 17.04 14.78
CA GLU A 121 -11.12 17.71 15.54
C GLU A 121 -10.61 18.95 16.25
N ARG A 122 -9.51 18.83 16.97
CA ARG A 122 -8.90 19.95 17.72
C ARG A 122 -8.55 21.14 16.82
N ASN A 123 -8.20 20.87 15.57
CA ASN A 123 -7.80 21.90 14.60
C ASN A 123 -8.92 22.28 13.62
N GLY A 124 -10.13 21.74 13.76
CA GLY A 124 -11.29 22.03 12.90
C GLY A 124 -11.12 21.54 11.44
N TYR A 125 -10.41 20.44 11.25
CA TYR A 125 -10.20 19.80 9.96
C TYR A 125 -11.04 18.54 9.76
N ASP A 126 -11.71 18.07 10.77
CA ASP A 126 -12.52 16.85 10.75
C ASP A 126 -13.65 16.93 9.72
N GLU A 127 -14.36 18.07 9.62
CA GLU A 127 -15.41 18.28 8.63
C GLU A 127 -14.89 18.38 7.18
N LYS A 128 -13.59 18.58 6.97
CA LYS A 128 -12.96 18.66 5.66
C LYS A 128 -12.60 17.28 5.10
N LEU A 129 -12.56 16.26 5.94
CA LEU A 129 -12.31 14.91 5.54
C LEU A 129 -13.61 14.26 5.00
N ASN A 130 -13.52 13.61 3.84
CA ASN A 130 -14.65 12.86 3.29
C ASN A 130 -15.10 11.77 4.27
N GLY A 131 -16.41 11.68 4.54
CA GLY A 131 -16.98 10.76 5.53
C GLY A 131 -16.63 9.29 5.25
N ALA A 132 -16.71 8.85 4.00
CA ALA A 132 -16.37 7.46 3.64
C ALA A 132 -14.89 7.13 3.88
N ILE A 133 -13.99 8.12 3.73
CA ILE A 133 -12.56 7.93 4.05
C ILE A 133 -12.38 7.86 5.57
N ARG A 134 -13.08 8.70 6.33
CA ARG A 134 -13.06 8.67 7.79
C ARG A 134 -13.52 7.31 8.29
N ASP A 135 -14.70 6.83 7.82
CA ASP A 135 -15.25 5.53 8.21
C ASP A 135 -14.27 4.38 7.90
N PHE A 136 -13.64 4.43 6.72
CA PHE A 136 -12.65 3.42 6.32
C PHE A 136 -11.37 3.44 7.18
N LEU A 137 -10.94 4.60 7.68
CA LEU A 137 -9.72 4.75 8.48
C LEU A 137 -9.98 4.67 9.99
N THR A 138 -11.24 4.68 10.41
CA THR A 138 -11.62 4.50 11.81
C THR A 138 -11.40 3.05 12.20
N ASP A 139 -10.61 2.84 13.23
CA ASP A 139 -10.32 1.53 13.78
C ASP A 139 -11.58 0.95 14.45
N ALA A 140 -11.97 -0.26 14.06
CA ALA A 140 -13.20 -0.88 14.55
C ALA A 140 -13.13 -1.31 16.03
N ASP A 141 -11.92 -1.50 16.57
CA ASP A 141 -11.73 -1.98 17.95
C ASP A 141 -11.92 -0.87 18.98
N ASP A 142 -11.47 0.38 18.65
CA ASP A 142 -11.46 1.48 19.61
C ASP A 142 -12.09 2.80 19.11
N GLY A 143 -12.50 2.85 17.83
CA GLY A 143 -13.14 4.02 17.23
C GLY A 143 -12.19 5.18 16.91
N ASN A 144 -10.88 5.00 17.05
CA ASN A 144 -9.88 6.02 16.78
C ASN A 144 -9.41 5.99 15.31
N MET A 145 -8.85 7.10 14.84
CA MET A 145 -8.23 7.18 13.53
C MET A 145 -6.72 7.43 13.69
N TYR A 146 -5.91 6.47 13.26
CA TYR A 146 -4.44 6.52 13.41
C TYR A 146 -3.70 6.89 12.12
N LEU A 147 -4.38 6.89 10.99
CA LEU A 147 -3.78 7.18 9.69
C LEU A 147 -4.36 8.46 9.10
N PHE A 148 -3.49 9.33 8.59
CA PHE A 148 -3.90 10.48 7.80
C PHE A 148 -3.87 10.11 6.31
N PRO A 149 -4.97 10.30 5.54
CA PRO A 149 -5.00 9.93 4.13
C PRO A 149 -4.17 10.92 3.29
N GLN A 150 -3.28 10.40 2.47
CA GLN A 150 -2.52 11.22 1.51
C GLN A 150 -3.35 11.57 0.27
N GLY A 151 -4.39 10.80 -0.02
CA GLY A 151 -5.26 11.00 -1.17
C GLY A 151 -6.21 9.84 -1.37
N LEU A 152 -7.12 10.00 -2.32
CA LEU A 152 -8.04 8.98 -2.78
C LEU A 152 -7.68 8.59 -4.20
N TYR A 153 -7.52 7.30 -4.44
CA TYR A 153 -7.26 6.74 -5.76
C TYR A 153 -8.44 5.88 -6.19
N CYS A 154 -8.81 6.01 -7.45
CA CYS A 154 -9.78 5.11 -8.08
C CYS A 154 -9.04 4.16 -9.00
N GLU A 155 -9.33 2.87 -8.89
CA GLU A 155 -8.81 1.84 -9.77
C GLU A 155 -9.91 1.43 -10.76
N TYR A 156 -9.56 1.36 -12.03
CA TYR A 156 -10.47 1.01 -13.10
C TYR A 156 -9.70 0.43 -14.29
N PHE A 157 -10.42 -0.27 -15.17
CA PHE A 157 -9.87 -0.68 -16.46
C PHE A 157 -9.82 0.50 -17.41
N MET A 158 -8.65 0.77 -17.96
CA MET A 158 -8.48 1.67 -19.08
C MET A 158 -8.36 0.86 -20.36
N TYR A 159 -8.95 1.34 -21.45
CA TYR A 159 -8.87 0.67 -22.74
C TYR A 159 -8.48 1.63 -23.86
N ARG A 160 -7.85 1.07 -24.89
CA ARG A 160 -7.53 1.77 -26.11
C ARG A 160 -8.69 1.71 -27.07
N LYS A 161 -9.27 2.88 -27.38
CA LYS A 161 -10.42 2.99 -28.28
C LYS A 161 -10.14 2.45 -29.67
N ASP A 162 -8.94 2.70 -30.21
CA ASP A 162 -8.54 2.23 -31.54
C ASP A 162 -8.46 0.68 -31.61
N ILE A 163 -8.05 0.01 -30.54
CA ILE A 163 -8.07 -1.46 -30.47
C ILE A 163 -9.50 -1.98 -30.38
N PHE A 164 -10.35 -1.33 -29.61
CA PHE A 164 -11.78 -1.69 -29.52
C PHE A 164 -12.48 -1.55 -30.86
N GLU A 165 -12.26 -0.42 -31.56
CA GLU A 165 -12.82 -0.19 -32.90
C GLU A 165 -12.33 -1.26 -33.89
N LYS A 166 -11.04 -1.59 -33.90
CA LYS A 166 -10.46 -2.64 -34.74
C LYS A 166 -11.08 -4.02 -34.45
N ALA A 167 -11.38 -4.32 -33.19
CA ALA A 167 -12.01 -5.56 -32.77
C ALA A 167 -13.54 -5.56 -32.90
N GLY A 168 -14.13 -4.45 -33.37
CA GLY A 168 -15.60 -4.31 -33.53
C GLY A 168 -16.35 -4.16 -32.21
N ILE A 169 -15.66 -3.77 -31.13
CA ILE A 169 -16.23 -3.54 -29.81
C ILE A 169 -16.67 -2.07 -29.74
N LYS A 170 -17.95 -1.84 -29.47
CA LYS A 170 -18.52 -0.49 -29.44
C LYS A 170 -18.50 0.14 -28.07
N ASP A 171 -18.83 -0.64 -27.06
CA ASP A 171 -19.00 -0.21 -25.68
C ASP A 171 -18.10 -1.03 -24.76
N ALA A 172 -17.75 -0.47 -23.58
CA ALA A 172 -17.01 -1.22 -22.58
C ALA A 172 -17.88 -2.35 -21.99
N PRO A 173 -17.29 -3.52 -21.67
CA PRO A 173 -18.04 -4.63 -21.10
C PRO A 173 -18.63 -4.27 -19.74
N THR A 174 -19.85 -4.76 -19.48
CA THR A 174 -20.57 -4.54 -18.22
C THR A 174 -20.62 -5.79 -17.35
N THR A 175 -20.30 -6.95 -17.94
CA THR A 175 -20.20 -8.24 -17.24
C THR A 175 -18.83 -8.88 -17.47
N TRP A 176 -18.50 -9.90 -16.68
CA TRP A 176 -17.26 -10.66 -16.87
C TRP A 176 -17.29 -11.49 -18.14
N GLU A 177 -18.46 -12.01 -18.52
CA GLU A 177 -18.66 -12.75 -19.75
C GLU A 177 -18.39 -11.86 -20.97
N GLU A 178 -18.95 -10.66 -21.01
CA GLU A 178 -18.66 -9.67 -22.05
C GLU A 178 -17.17 -9.31 -22.10
N PHE A 179 -16.52 -9.16 -20.92
CA PHE A 179 -15.09 -8.91 -20.84
C PHE A 179 -14.27 -10.04 -21.45
N GLU A 180 -14.61 -11.31 -21.17
CA GLU A 180 -13.93 -12.47 -21.76
C GLU A 180 -14.15 -12.56 -23.27
N GLU A 181 -15.36 -12.28 -23.75
CA GLU A 181 -15.67 -12.21 -25.18
C GLU A 181 -14.87 -11.12 -25.89
N ASP A 182 -14.77 -9.95 -25.28
CA ASP A 182 -14.00 -8.83 -25.83
C ASP A 182 -12.50 -9.13 -25.84
N CYS A 183 -11.99 -9.78 -24.80
CA CYS A 183 -10.62 -10.30 -24.81
C CYS A 183 -10.38 -11.27 -25.98
N GLN A 184 -11.37 -12.13 -26.31
CA GLN A 184 -11.27 -13.03 -27.46
C GLN A 184 -11.23 -12.24 -28.77
N LYS A 185 -12.17 -11.28 -28.98
CA LYS A 185 -12.23 -10.44 -30.19
C LYS A 185 -10.92 -9.68 -30.41
N ILE A 186 -10.32 -9.13 -29.35
CA ILE A 186 -9.05 -8.43 -29.41
C ILE A 186 -7.91 -9.38 -29.80
N ALA A 187 -7.87 -10.56 -29.18
CA ALA A 187 -6.86 -11.57 -29.50
C ALA A 187 -6.95 -12.07 -30.95
N ASP A 188 -8.16 -12.19 -31.51
CA ASP A 188 -8.39 -12.61 -32.88
C ASP A 188 -7.86 -11.57 -33.90
N GLN A 189 -7.66 -10.32 -33.49
CA GLN A 189 -6.99 -9.28 -34.27
C GLN A 189 -5.46 -9.30 -34.13
N GLY A 190 -4.91 -10.24 -33.35
CA GLY A 190 -3.47 -10.33 -33.08
C GLY A 190 -2.97 -9.34 -32.03
N GLU A 191 -3.89 -8.70 -31.32
CA GLU A 191 -3.57 -7.76 -30.24
C GLU A 191 -3.56 -8.49 -28.89
N ILE A 192 -2.91 -7.91 -27.89
CA ILE A 192 -2.89 -8.44 -26.52
C ILE A 192 -4.03 -7.79 -25.74
N PRO A 193 -5.00 -8.59 -25.25
CA PRO A 193 -6.20 -8.05 -24.62
C PRO A 193 -5.95 -7.30 -23.31
N VAL A 194 -5.04 -7.80 -22.46
CA VAL A 194 -4.85 -7.27 -21.11
C VAL A 194 -3.37 -7.01 -20.83
N ILE A 195 -3.07 -5.83 -20.32
CA ILE A 195 -1.77 -5.48 -19.78
C ILE A 195 -1.97 -5.14 -18.30
N VAL A 196 -1.17 -5.77 -17.44
CA VAL A 196 -1.19 -5.53 -16.00
C VAL A 196 0.25 -5.57 -15.48
N GLY A 197 0.55 -4.77 -14.45
CA GLY A 197 1.83 -4.86 -13.77
C GLY A 197 1.90 -6.15 -12.95
N GLY A 198 2.81 -7.06 -13.26
CA GLY A 198 2.94 -8.35 -12.59
C GLY A 198 4.13 -8.44 -11.63
N SER A 199 5.08 -7.50 -11.69
CA SER A 199 6.27 -7.50 -10.84
C SER A 199 5.94 -7.51 -9.35
N ASP A 200 4.97 -6.68 -8.93
CA ASP A 200 4.52 -6.59 -7.54
C ASP A 200 3.33 -7.50 -7.23
N ALA A 201 2.74 -8.13 -8.24
CA ALA A 201 1.59 -9.04 -8.20
C ALA A 201 0.27 -8.48 -7.63
N TRP A 202 0.26 -7.36 -6.92
CA TRP A 202 -0.96 -6.83 -6.27
C TRP A 202 -2.06 -6.43 -7.27
N GLN A 203 -1.69 -6.00 -8.47
CA GLN A 203 -2.67 -5.65 -9.51
C GLN A 203 -3.48 -6.88 -9.96
N LEU A 204 -2.83 -8.05 -10.01
CA LEU A 204 -3.49 -9.33 -10.32
C LEU A 204 -4.49 -9.73 -9.21
N MET A 205 -4.19 -9.37 -7.96
CA MET A 205 -5.10 -9.63 -6.84
C MET A 205 -6.44 -8.90 -6.96
N ARG A 206 -6.53 -7.84 -7.79
CA ARG A 206 -7.82 -7.16 -8.05
C ARG A 206 -8.85 -8.07 -8.71
N TYR A 207 -8.42 -8.96 -9.60
CA TYR A 207 -9.31 -9.96 -10.19
C TYR A 207 -9.88 -10.90 -9.12
N LEU A 208 -9.07 -11.29 -8.15
CA LEU A 208 -9.48 -12.20 -7.07
C LEU A 208 -10.38 -11.53 -6.03
N SER A 209 -10.20 -10.25 -5.76
CA SER A 209 -10.96 -9.54 -4.73
C SER A 209 -12.25 -8.92 -5.27
N PHE A 210 -12.25 -8.35 -6.47
CA PHE A 210 -13.40 -7.59 -6.97
C PHE A 210 -14.61 -8.46 -7.32
N SER A 211 -14.40 -9.68 -7.82
CA SER A 211 -15.52 -10.56 -8.16
C SER A 211 -16.34 -10.96 -6.93
N PRO A 212 -15.76 -11.56 -5.87
CA PRO A 212 -16.53 -11.87 -4.68
C PRO A 212 -17.08 -10.61 -3.98
N TRP A 213 -16.33 -9.50 -3.91
CA TRP A 213 -16.83 -8.26 -3.35
C TRP A 213 -18.10 -7.76 -4.05
N ARG A 214 -18.13 -7.77 -5.38
CA ARG A 214 -19.30 -7.28 -6.14
C ARG A 214 -20.54 -8.14 -5.96
N VAL A 215 -20.38 -9.41 -5.63
CA VAL A 215 -21.47 -10.37 -5.47
C VAL A 215 -21.94 -10.45 -4.01
N THR A 216 -21.02 -10.48 -3.06
CA THR A 216 -21.32 -10.70 -1.65
C THR A 216 -21.08 -9.47 -0.76
N GLY A 217 -20.55 -8.38 -1.34
CA GLY A 217 -20.24 -7.17 -0.58
C GLY A 217 -18.94 -7.30 0.25
N PRO A 218 -18.74 -6.40 1.22
CA PRO A 218 -17.56 -6.43 2.10
C PRO A 218 -17.53 -7.65 3.02
N GLU A 219 -18.67 -8.27 3.31
CA GLU A 219 -18.81 -9.38 4.25
C GLU A 219 -17.91 -10.56 3.90
N PHE A 220 -17.69 -10.81 2.60
CA PHE A 220 -16.76 -11.86 2.18
C PHE A 220 -15.31 -11.56 2.63
N ILE A 221 -14.86 -10.32 2.49
CA ILE A 221 -13.50 -9.93 2.88
C ILE A 221 -13.33 -9.97 4.39
N GLU A 222 -14.34 -9.51 5.12
CA GLU A 222 -14.38 -9.55 6.58
C GLU A 222 -14.35 -10.99 7.09
N GLY A 223 -15.19 -11.87 6.53
CA GLY A 223 -15.23 -13.29 6.87
C GLY A 223 -13.93 -14.02 6.50
N TYR A 224 -13.33 -13.69 5.36
CA TYR A 224 -12.03 -14.25 4.97
C TYR A 224 -10.91 -13.80 5.93
N GLN A 225 -10.88 -12.55 6.34
CA GLN A 225 -9.92 -12.04 7.33
C GLN A 225 -10.12 -12.64 8.72
N ALA A 226 -11.37 -12.87 9.10
CA ALA A 226 -11.73 -13.54 10.36
C ALA A 226 -11.53 -15.06 10.32
N GLY A 227 -11.27 -15.65 9.16
CA GLY A 227 -11.12 -17.09 8.95
C GLY A 227 -12.44 -17.87 9.00
N THR A 228 -13.58 -17.18 8.85
CA THR A 228 -14.92 -17.79 8.79
C THR A 228 -15.37 -18.12 7.38
N ASP A 229 -14.77 -17.47 6.38
CA ASP A 229 -14.99 -17.72 4.95
C ASP A 229 -13.73 -18.21 4.24
N SER A 230 -13.89 -18.90 3.12
CA SER A 230 -12.77 -19.35 2.30
C SER A 230 -13.08 -19.18 0.81
N PHE A 231 -12.02 -19.03 0.00
CA PHE A 231 -12.13 -19.00 -1.46
C PHE A 231 -12.73 -20.29 -2.02
N SER A 232 -12.49 -21.44 -1.38
CA SER A 232 -13.00 -22.73 -1.81
C SER A 232 -14.50 -22.91 -1.60
N ASP A 233 -15.12 -22.12 -0.75
CA ASP A 233 -16.54 -22.25 -0.40
C ASP A 233 -17.41 -21.14 -1.02
N ASN A 234 -16.77 -20.13 -1.66
CA ASN A 234 -17.45 -19.03 -2.31
C ASN A 234 -17.36 -19.17 -3.84
N GLU A 235 -18.52 -19.28 -4.50
CA GLU A 235 -18.57 -19.47 -5.96
C GLU A 235 -18.00 -18.28 -6.75
N SER A 236 -18.20 -17.05 -6.30
CA SER A 236 -17.63 -15.85 -6.95
C SER A 236 -16.11 -15.81 -6.81
N ALA A 237 -15.57 -16.28 -5.70
CA ALA A 237 -14.13 -16.39 -5.49
C ALA A 237 -13.53 -17.48 -6.36
N LYS A 238 -14.19 -18.64 -6.49
CA LYS A 238 -13.82 -19.69 -7.45
C LYS A 238 -13.83 -19.19 -8.89
N TYR A 239 -14.89 -18.45 -9.25
CA TYR A 239 -14.97 -17.85 -10.59
C TYR A 239 -13.78 -16.89 -10.83
N ALA A 240 -13.43 -16.04 -9.88
CA ALA A 240 -12.31 -15.13 -10.00
C ALA A 240 -10.96 -15.83 -10.18
N VAL A 241 -10.72 -16.95 -9.46
CA VAL A 241 -9.53 -17.79 -9.62
C VAL A 241 -9.48 -18.41 -11.01
N ASN A 242 -10.60 -18.95 -11.48
CA ASN A 242 -10.70 -19.56 -12.81
C ASN A 242 -10.52 -18.52 -13.92
N LEU A 243 -11.14 -17.33 -13.79
CA LEU A 243 -10.96 -16.22 -14.72
C LEU A 243 -9.48 -15.83 -14.85
N LEU A 244 -8.79 -15.63 -13.73
CA LEU A 244 -7.37 -15.27 -13.74
C LEU A 244 -6.50 -16.37 -14.37
N SER A 245 -6.78 -17.62 -14.04
CA SER A 245 -6.12 -18.80 -14.63
C SER A 245 -6.34 -18.88 -16.15
N ASP A 246 -7.57 -18.64 -16.59
CA ASP A 246 -7.94 -18.68 -18.01
C ASP A 246 -7.28 -17.54 -18.79
N LEU A 247 -7.29 -16.32 -18.26
CA LEU A 247 -6.61 -15.18 -18.88
C LEU A 247 -5.10 -15.47 -19.05
N GLY A 248 -4.47 -16.10 -18.06
CA GLY A 248 -3.07 -16.51 -18.13
C GLY A 248 -2.82 -17.61 -19.14
N THR A 249 -3.56 -18.71 -19.05
CA THR A 249 -3.35 -19.92 -19.88
C THR A 249 -3.76 -19.72 -21.35
N LYS A 250 -4.75 -18.88 -21.61
CA LYS A 250 -5.16 -18.48 -22.96
C LYS A 250 -4.26 -17.39 -23.58
N GLY A 251 -3.22 -16.95 -22.86
CA GLY A 251 -2.29 -15.92 -23.33
C GLY A 251 -2.94 -14.54 -23.51
N ARG A 252 -3.93 -14.21 -22.67
CA ARG A 252 -4.62 -12.92 -22.71
C ARG A 252 -3.82 -11.79 -22.07
N PHE A 253 -2.87 -12.12 -21.20
CA PHE A 253 -1.93 -11.17 -20.62
C PHE A 253 -0.70 -10.97 -21.49
N HIS A 254 -0.09 -9.81 -21.35
CA HIS A 254 1.20 -9.55 -21.96
C HIS A 254 2.28 -10.47 -21.40
N LYS A 255 3.21 -10.94 -22.27
CA LYS A 255 4.23 -11.94 -21.91
C LYS A 255 5.30 -11.50 -20.92
N PHE A 256 5.33 -10.21 -20.53
CA PHE A 256 6.29 -9.63 -19.59
C PHE A 256 5.64 -9.28 -18.24
N ILE A 257 4.70 -10.11 -17.83
CA ILE A 257 4.08 -9.98 -16.50
C ILE A 257 4.83 -10.87 -15.52
#